data_970cb5c7d10b1db973bcbe0c4d1bea71
#
_entry.id   970cb5c7d10b1db973bcbe0c4d1bea71
#
_cell.length_a   1.000
_cell.length_b   1.000
_cell.length_c   1.000
_cell.angle_alpha   90.00
_cell.angle_beta   90.00
_cell.angle_gamma   90.00
#
_symmetry.space_group_name_H-M   'P 1'
#
loop_
_entity.id
_entity.type
_entity.pdbx_description
1 polymer ?
#
loop_
_entity_poly.entity_id
_entity_poly.type
_entity_poly.pdbx_seq_one_letter_code
_entity_poly.pdbx_strand_id
1 'polypeptide(L)'
;MRNKTLRWKTIALCSIMFCLPEIPLAGQESSGFIHRLGIEARPQYVFPTNPFLQGENERWKPIQTSFAAHLKYSFKFRPNTCADRVYGGAYQGIGVSLTTFGDKKQLGDPFSFYVFQGARIARFSPRVSLNYEWNFGLSAGWKPYDNYYNSYNGAVGSRMNAYINAGVYINWAFSRYFDLIVGGDF
;
A
#
# COMPACT_ATOMS: atom_id res chain seq x y z
N MET A 1 -28.97 -23.78 21.56
CA MET A 1 -27.94 -22.75 21.79
C MET A 1 -26.62 -23.25 21.23
N ARG A 2 -26.18 -22.72 20.08
CA ARG A 2 -24.99 -23.24 19.36
C ARG A 2 -23.93 -22.14 19.43
N ASN A 3 -22.97 -22.29 20.33
CA ASN A 3 -21.81 -21.36 20.45
C ASN A 3 -21.02 -21.35 19.16
N LYS A 4 -21.13 -20.25 18.41
CA LYS A 4 -20.22 -19.91 17.32
C LYS A 4 -18.98 -19.31 17.95
N THR A 5 -17.97 -20.11 18.21
CA THR A 5 -16.61 -19.63 18.49
C THR A 5 -16.11 -18.87 17.26
N LEU A 6 -16.00 -17.57 17.42
CA LEU A 6 -15.42 -16.65 16.42
C LEU A 6 -13.93 -16.98 16.28
N ARG A 7 -13.59 -17.81 15.30
CA ARG A 7 -12.20 -18.10 14.94
C ARG A 7 -11.62 -16.86 14.25
N TRP A 8 -10.87 -16.10 14.99
CA TRP A 8 -10.02 -15.05 14.45
C TRP A 8 -8.97 -15.70 13.53
N LYS A 9 -9.23 -15.72 12.25
CA LYS A 9 -8.19 -16.05 11.27
C LYS A 9 -7.37 -14.80 11.07
N THR A 10 -6.22 -14.77 11.69
CA THR A 10 -5.17 -13.79 11.46
C THR A 10 -4.77 -13.87 10.00
N ILE A 11 -5.10 -12.86 9.22
CA ILE A 11 -4.74 -12.76 7.82
C ILE A 11 -3.46 -11.93 7.77
N ALA A 12 -2.35 -12.60 7.54
CA ALA A 12 -1.10 -11.93 7.20
C ALA A 12 -1.19 -11.48 5.73
N LEU A 13 -1.36 -10.18 5.51
CA LEU A 13 -1.16 -9.58 4.19
C LEU A 13 0.36 -9.49 3.96
N CYS A 14 0.89 -10.32 3.07
CA CYS A 14 2.27 -10.21 2.63
C CYS A 14 2.34 -9.28 1.41
N SER A 15 2.85 -8.08 1.60
CA SER A 15 3.30 -7.22 0.51
C SER A 15 4.76 -7.50 0.22
N ILE A 16 5.10 -7.95 -0.97
CA ILE A 16 6.48 -8.11 -1.41
C ILE A 16 6.85 -6.87 -2.22
N MET A 17 7.75 -6.07 -1.67
CA MET A 17 8.23 -4.86 -2.29
C MET A 17 9.62 -5.09 -2.90
N PHE A 18 9.75 -4.86 -4.19
CA PHE A 18 11.04 -4.75 -4.85
C PHE A 18 11.41 -3.26 -4.95
N CYS A 19 12.39 -2.82 -4.17
CA CYS A 19 13.02 -1.52 -4.39
C CYS A 19 14.03 -1.62 -5.53
N LEU A 20 13.88 -0.76 -6.53
CA LEU A 20 14.92 -0.52 -7.53
C LEU A 20 16.13 0.19 -6.87
N PRO A 21 17.32 0.11 -7.49
CA PRO A 21 18.53 0.72 -6.96
C PRO A 21 18.30 2.20 -6.63
N GLU A 22 18.92 2.65 -5.54
CA GLU A 22 19.09 4.07 -5.29
C GLU A 22 19.91 4.64 -6.47
N ILE A 23 19.23 5.25 -7.44
CA ILE A 23 19.90 5.97 -8.51
C ILE A 23 20.29 7.32 -7.90
N PRO A 24 21.59 7.57 -7.61
CA PRO A 24 22.02 8.91 -7.28
C PRO A 24 21.76 9.75 -8.54
N LEU A 25 20.82 10.68 -8.49
CA LEU A 25 20.70 11.70 -9.53
C LEU A 25 22.03 12.46 -9.53
N ALA A 26 22.77 12.31 -10.62
CA ALA A 26 24.02 13.04 -10.82
C ALA A 26 23.73 14.55 -10.72
N GLY A 27 24.31 15.23 -9.73
CA GLY A 27 24.10 16.65 -9.46
C GLY A 27 23.86 17.01 -7.98
N GLN A 28 23.89 16.06 -7.05
CA GLN A 28 23.48 16.28 -5.67
C GLN A 28 24.67 16.38 -4.70
N GLU A 29 25.55 17.35 -4.89
CA GLU A 29 26.67 17.57 -3.95
C GLU A 29 26.31 18.26 -2.62
N SER A 30 25.08 18.71 -2.38
CA SER A 30 24.75 19.44 -1.15
C SER A 30 23.40 19.16 -0.49
N SER A 31 22.55 18.29 -1.01
CA SER A 31 21.31 18.01 -0.31
C SER A 31 21.54 17.04 0.85
N GLY A 32 21.11 17.42 2.05
CA GLY A 32 21.12 16.58 3.26
C GLY A 32 20.20 15.36 3.19
N PHE A 33 19.62 15.06 2.01
CA PHE A 33 18.62 14.03 1.76
C PHE A 33 19.15 12.92 0.86
N ILE A 34 18.58 11.74 1.03
CA ILE A 34 18.71 10.59 0.13
C ILE A 34 17.36 10.38 -0.55
N HIS A 35 17.36 10.27 -1.87
CA HIS A 35 16.18 10.01 -2.69
C HIS A 35 16.10 8.53 -3.02
N ARG A 36 14.87 7.98 -3.03
CA ARG A 36 14.60 6.58 -3.30
C ARG A 36 13.43 6.44 -4.26
N LEU A 37 13.54 5.49 -5.17
CA LEU A 37 12.45 5.02 -6.01
C LEU A 37 12.12 3.58 -5.62
N GLY A 38 10.83 3.28 -5.42
CA GLY A 38 10.36 1.96 -5.03
C GLY A 38 9.24 1.47 -5.93
N ILE A 39 9.23 0.17 -6.20
CA ILE A 39 8.12 -0.53 -6.82
C ILE A 39 7.61 -1.55 -5.83
N GLU A 40 6.28 -1.58 -5.62
CA GLU A 40 5.64 -2.52 -4.72
C GLU A 40 4.57 -3.32 -5.46
N ALA A 41 4.49 -4.60 -5.14
CA ALA A 41 3.41 -5.49 -5.54
C ALA A 41 2.66 -5.93 -4.27
N ARG A 42 1.37 -5.62 -4.20
CA ARG A 42 0.54 -5.89 -3.02
C ARG A 42 -0.63 -6.81 -3.39
N PRO A 43 -0.53 -8.11 -3.16
CA PRO A 43 -1.71 -8.96 -3.11
C PRO A 43 -2.53 -8.61 -1.86
N GLN A 44 -3.83 -8.42 -2.02
CA GLN A 44 -4.70 -7.95 -0.95
C GLN A 44 -5.90 -8.87 -0.80
N TYR A 45 -6.39 -9.00 0.42
CA TYR A 45 -7.65 -9.66 0.71
C TYR A 45 -8.74 -8.62 0.93
N VAL A 46 -9.83 -8.76 0.20
CA VAL A 46 -11.01 -7.90 0.31
C VAL A 46 -11.98 -8.54 1.28
N PHE A 47 -12.30 -7.83 2.37
CA PHE A 47 -13.33 -8.28 3.30
C PHE A 47 -14.71 -8.10 2.67
N PRO A 48 -15.49 -9.17 2.50
CA PRO A 48 -16.82 -9.09 1.87
C PRO A 48 -17.84 -8.51 2.86
N THR A 49 -17.86 -7.19 3.01
CA THR A 49 -18.69 -6.48 3.98
C THR A 49 -20.13 -6.27 3.52
N ASN A 50 -20.40 -6.40 2.21
CA ASN A 50 -21.74 -6.25 1.65
C ASN A 50 -22.12 -7.42 0.70
N PRO A 51 -23.41 -7.59 0.38
CA PRO A 51 -23.90 -8.67 -0.47
C PRO A 51 -23.22 -8.73 -1.84
N PHE A 52 -22.94 -7.59 -2.46
CA PHE A 52 -22.24 -7.52 -3.74
C PHE A 52 -20.86 -8.18 -3.70
N LEU A 53 -20.05 -7.90 -2.65
CA LEU A 53 -18.74 -8.53 -2.46
C LEU A 53 -18.85 -10.00 -2.02
N GLN A 54 -19.99 -10.39 -1.42
CA GLN A 54 -20.27 -11.77 -1.02
C GLN A 54 -20.67 -12.68 -2.17
N GLY A 55 -20.97 -12.11 -3.34
CA GLY A 55 -21.30 -12.85 -4.55
C GLY A 55 -22.62 -12.46 -5.21
N GLU A 56 -23.39 -11.53 -4.66
CA GLU A 56 -24.57 -10.96 -5.30
C GLU A 56 -24.16 -9.93 -6.37
N ASN A 57 -23.38 -10.37 -7.35
CA ASN A 57 -22.86 -9.59 -8.47
C ASN A 57 -23.14 -10.33 -9.79
N GLU A 58 -22.88 -9.72 -10.93
CA GLU A 58 -23.14 -10.35 -12.25
C GLU A 58 -22.45 -11.70 -12.44
N ARG A 59 -21.34 -11.96 -11.72
CA ARG A 59 -20.58 -13.21 -11.84
C ARG A 59 -21.02 -14.30 -10.87
N TRP A 60 -21.89 -13.97 -9.91
CA TRP A 60 -22.31 -14.88 -8.83
C TRP A 60 -21.13 -15.49 -8.08
N LYS A 61 -20.05 -14.72 -7.89
CA LYS A 61 -18.83 -15.14 -7.21
C LYS A 61 -18.38 -14.07 -6.24
N PRO A 62 -17.89 -14.46 -5.03
CA PRO A 62 -17.38 -13.50 -4.08
C PRO A 62 -16.11 -12.83 -4.59
N ILE A 63 -15.97 -11.52 -4.34
CA ILE A 63 -14.78 -10.73 -4.64
C ILE A 63 -13.96 -10.64 -3.34
N GLN A 64 -12.95 -11.48 -3.23
CA GLN A 64 -12.15 -11.62 -2.01
C GLN A 64 -10.69 -11.27 -2.20
N THR A 65 -10.25 -11.08 -3.43
CA THR A 65 -8.86 -10.78 -3.73
C THR A 65 -8.72 -9.56 -4.63
N SER A 66 -7.72 -8.77 -4.37
CA SER A 66 -7.28 -7.72 -5.25
C SER A 66 -5.76 -7.73 -5.37
N PHE A 67 -5.25 -7.06 -6.38
CA PHE A 67 -3.82 -6.87 -6.58
C PHE A 67 -3.56 -5.41 -6.88
N ALA A 68 -2.59 -4.82 -6.19
CA ALA A 68 -2.17 -3.46 -6.44
C ALA A 68 -0.68 -3.40 -6.79
N ALA A 69 -0.35 -2.62 -7.81
CA ALA A 69 1.01 -2.25 -8.14
C ALA A 69 1.24 -0.79 -7.78
N HIS A 70 2.34 -0.50 -7.09
CA HIS A 70 2.67 0.85 -6.62
C HIS A 70 4.01 1.29 -7.19
N LEU A 71 4.11 2.56 -7.54
CA LEU A 71 5.36 3.26 -7.80
C LEU A 71 5.48 4.39 -6.77
N LYS A 72 6.59 4.42 -6.03
CA LYS A 72 6.81 5.35 -4.92
C LYS A 72 8.11 6.11 -5.11
N TYR A 73 8.07 7.41 -4.87
CA TYR A 73 9.25 8.24 -4.74
C TYR A 73 9.32 8.81 -3.34
N SER A 74 10.44 8.62 -2.65
CA SER A 74 10.63 9.09 -1.27
C SER A 74 11.98 9.76 -1.08
N PHE A 75 12.04 10.58 -0.04
CA PHE A 75 13.26 11.16 0.46
C PHE A 75 13.35 11.01 1.99
N LYS A 76 14.56 10.86 2.48
CA LYS A 76 14.88 10.76 3.90
C LYS A 76 16.18 11.49 4.22
N PHE A 77 16.38 11.82 5.48
CA PHE A 77 17.67 12.35 5.94
C PHE A 77 18.80 11.30 5.77
N ARG A 78 20.00 11.77 5.54
CA ARG A 78 21.18 10.88 5.50
C ARG A 78 21.34 10.15 6.81
N PRO A 79 21.63 8.84 6.81
CA PRO A 79 21.84 8.06 8.01
C PRO A 79 22.96 8.67 8.88
N ASN A 80 22.81 8.54 10.21
CA ASN A 80 23.74 9.02 11.21
C ASN A 80 23.90 10.55 11.32
N THR A 81 23.08 11.33 10.64
CA THR A 81 22.99 12.79 10.86
C THR A 81 22.19 13.08 12.14
N CYS A 82 22.32 14.30 12.66
CA CYS A 82 21.51 14.75 13.79
C CYS A 82 20.01 14.66 13.48
N ALA A 83 19.60 15.08 12.28
CA ALA A 83 18.22 14.99 11.81
C ALA A 83 17.72 13.54 11.74
N ASP A 84 18.51 12.60 11.21
CA ASP A 84 18.13 11.16 11.17
C ASP A 84 17.88 10.59 12.58
N ARG A 85 18.67 11.02 13.58
CA ARG A 85 18.48 10.59 14.97
C ARG A 85 17.26 11.21 15.63
N VAL A 86 17.04 12.50 15.43
CA VAL A 86 15.90 13.25 16.01
C VAL A 86 14.58 12.74 15.43
N TYR A 87 14.52 12.53 14.13
CA TYR A 87 13.30 12.09 13.43
C TYR A 87 13.18 10.56 13.28
N GLY A 88 14.03 9.79 13.94
CA GLY A 88 13.91 8.32 13.96
C GLY A 88 14.06 7.64 12.60
N GLY A 89 14.82 8.24 11.67
CA GLY A 89 14.94 7.74 10.30
C GLY A 89 13.65 7.91 9.48
N ALA A 90 12.89 8.96 9.75
CA ALA A 90 11.67 9.28 9.02
C ALA A 90 11.95 9.49 7.53
N TYR A 91 11.03 9.02 6.71
CA TYR A 91 10.98 9.23 5.27
C TYR A 91 9.58 9.65 4.86
N GLN A 92 9.50 10.38 3.79
CA GLN A 92 8.24 10.84 3.22
C GLN A 92 8.35 10.91 1.71
N GLY A 93 7.19 10.89 1.03
CA GLY A 93 7.19 10.91 -0.42
C GLY A 93 5.80 10.93 -1.02
N ILE A 94 5.78 10.65 -2.31
CA ILE A 94 4.58 10.54 -3.13
C ILE A 94 4.54 9.18 -3.79
N GLY A 95 3.35 8.67 -4.01
CA GLY A 95 3.15 7.41 -4.68
C GLY A 95 1.93 7.41 -5.59
N VAL A 96 1.98 6.51 -6.55
CA VAL A 96 0.86 6.19 -7.41
C VAL A 96 0.62 4.69 -7.36
N SER A 97 -0.64 4.27 -7.50
CA SER A 97 -0.97 2.85 -7.58
C SER A 97 -2.05 2.56 -8.58
N LEU A 98 -2.02 1.36 -9.12
CA LEU A 98 -3.06 0.75 -9.92
C LEU A 98 -3.56 -0.49 -9.19
N THR A 99 -4.86 -0.57 -8.93
CA THR A 99 -5.47 -1.69 -8.22
C THR A 99 -6.45 -2.41 -9.14
N THR A 100 -6.42 -3.73 -9.15
CA THR A 100 -7.41 -4.55 -9.86
C THR A 100 -8.08 -5.53 -8.89
N PHE A 101 -9.39 -5.64 -9.02
CA PHE A 101 -10.24 -6.56 -8.25
C PHE A 101 -10.65 -7.79 -9.09
N GLY A 102 -10.13 -7.90 -10.31
CA GLY A 102 -10.55 -8.94 -11.25
C GLY A 102 -11.96 -8.72 -11.82
N ASP A 103 -12.65 -7.66 -11.45
CA ASP A 103 -13.94 -7.25 -11.99
C ASP A 103 -13.94 -5.80 -12.49
N LYS A 104 -13.31 -5.61 -13.63
CA LYS A 104 -13.20 -4.31 -14.29
C LYS A 104 -14.56 -3.74 -14.73
N LYS A 105 -15.56 -4.62 -14.98
CA LYS A 105 -16.87 -4.21 -15.46
C LYS A 105 -17.66 -3.51 -14.36
N GLN A 106 -17.65 -4.06 -13.14
CA GLN A 106 -18.46 -3.58 -12.03
C GLN A 106 -17.72 -2.69 -11.04
N LEU A 107 -16.44 -2.97 -10.74
CA LEU A 107 -15.61 -2.17 -9.82
C LEU A 107 -14.70 -1.18 -10.53
N GLY A 108 -14.25 -1.50 -11.74
CA GLY A 108 -13.19 -0.79 -12.42
C GLY A 108 -11.79 -1.23 -11.97
N ASP A 109 -10.78 -0.55 -12.50
CA ASP A 109 -9.38 -0.65 -12.07
C ASP A 109 -8.96 0.73 -11.56
N PRO A 110 -9.16 1.04 -10.28
CA PRO A 110 -8.87 2.37 -9.75
C PRO A 110 -7.39 2.67 -9.73
N PHE A 111 -7.08 3.91 -10.06
CA PHE A 111 -5.77 4.54 -9.91
C PHE A 111 -5.78 5.41 -8.67
N SER A 112 -4.73 5.34 -7.86
CA SER A 112 -4.59 6.19 -6.68
C SER A 112 -3.33 7.04 -6.76
N PHE A 113 -3.44 8.28 -6.28
CA PHE A 113 -2.33 9.18 -6.03
C PHE A 113 -2.32 9.53 -4.54
N TYR A 114 -1.18 9.41 -3.88
CA TYR A 114 -1.09 9.59 -2.44
C TYR A 114 0.27 10.15 -2.01
N VAL A 115 0.25 10.82 -0.87
CA VAL A 115 1.44 11.13 -0.08
C VAL A 115 1.62 10.06 0.98
N PHE A 116 2.85 9.80 1.37
CA PHE A 116 3.13 8.86 2.44
C PHE A 116 4.24 9.36 3.36
N GLN A 117 4.17 8.89 4.58
CA GLN A 117 5.22 9.09 5.57
C GLN A 117 5.41 7.81 6.37
N GLY A 118 6.64 7.51 6.67
CA GLY A 118 7.01 6.42 7.56
C GLY A 118 8.21 6.76 8.41
N ALA A 119 8.41 5.96 9.46
CA ALA A 119 9.59 6.05 10.28
C ALA A 119 9.94 4.68 10.87
N ARG A 120 11.15 4.57 11.37
CA ARG A 120 11.63 3.36 12.00
C ARG A 120 11.08 3.24 13.42
N ILE A 121 10.42 2.11 13.70
CA ILE A 121 9.97 1.74 15.05
C ILE A 121 11.14 1.12 15.82
N ALA A 122 11.86 0.16 15.20
CA ALA A 122 12.94 -0.58 15.84
C ALA A 122 14.03 -0.93 14.83
N ARG A 123 15.25 -1.07 15.31
CA ARG A 123 16.39 -1.58 14.55
C ARG A 123 16.84 -2.89 15.17
N PHE A 124 16.69 -3.99 14.44
CA PHE A 124 17.13 -5.31 14.91
C PHE A 124 18.61 -5.58 14.60
N SER A 125 19.09 -5.00 13.49
CA SER A 125 20.50 -5.07 13.09
C SER A 125 20.89 -3.85 12.25
N PRO A 126 22.16 -3.65 11.91
CA PRO A 126 22.56 -2.60 10.97
C PRO A 126 21.85 -2.64 9.62
N ARG A 127 21.34 -3.83 9.24
CA ARG A 127 20.68 -4.06 7.94
C ARG A 127 19.19 -4.30 8.04
N VAL A 128 18.64 -4.59 9.24
CA VAL A 128 17.23 -4.96 9.41
C VAL A 128 16.55 -4.00 10.37
N SER A 129 15.46 -3.41 9.93
CA SER A 129 14.64 -2.50 10.72
C SER A 129 13.14 -2.79 10.54
N LEU A 130 12.37 -2.50 11.58
CA LEU A 130 10.93 -2.47 11.58
C LEU A 130 10.48 -1.02 11.42
N ASN A 131 9.63 -0.76 10.43
CA ASN A 131 9.14 0.57 10.10
C ASN A 131 7.62 0.56 10.09
N TYR A 132 6.99 1.69 10.40
CA TYR A 132 5.60 1.95 10.05
C TYR A 132 5.53 2.89 8.85
N GLU A 133 4.42 2.85 8.14
CA GLU A 133 4.12 3.77 7.06
C GLU A 133 2.62 4.01 7.02
N TRP A 134 2.22 5.23 6.76
CA TRP A 134 0.85 5.59 6.46
C TRP A 134 0.80 6.36 5.14
N ASN A 135 -0.29 6.16 4.41
CA ASN A 135 -0.55 6.76 3.11
C ASN A 135 -1.88 7.49 3.16
N PHE A 136 -1.94 8.65 2.53
CA PHE A 136 -3.16 9.44 2.40
C PHE A 136 -3.24 10.05 1.01
N GLY A 137 -4.40 9.90 0.35
CA GLY A 137 -4.57 10.41 -0.99
C GLY A 137 -5.96 10.23 -1.56
N LEU A 138 -6.03 10.18 -2.87
CA LEU A 138 -7.26 10.02 -3.63
C LEU A 138 -7.13 8.83 -4.58
N SER A 139 -8.23 8.11 -4.72
CA SER A 139 -8.38 7.02 -5.66
C SER A 139 -9.48 7.36 -6.66
N ALA A 140 -9.23 7.20 -7.94
CA ALA A 140 -10.15 7.51 -9.03
C ALA A 140 -10.26 6.34 -10.02
N GLY A 141 -11.31 6.33 -10.84
CA GLY A 141 -11.54 5.25 -11.81
C GLY A 141 -12.44 4.13 -11.29
N TRP A 142 -13.04 4.31 -10.13
CA TRP A 142 -14.08 3.44 -9.63
C TRP A 142 -15.34 3.53 -10.48
N LYS A 143 -16.06 2.43 -10.58
CA LYS A 143 -17.39 2.39 -11.20
C LYS A 143 -18.45 2.39 -10.11
N PRO A 144 -19.16 3.51 -9.90
CA PRO A 144 -20.18 3.60 -8.87
C PRO A 144 -21.43 2.80 -9.26
N TYR A 145 -22.31 2.63 -8.28
CA TYR A 145 -23.67 2.16 -8.50
C TYR A 145 -24.39 2.96 -9.60
N ASP A 146 -25.09 2.26 -10.47
CA ASP A 146 -25.96 2.83 -11.49
C ASP A 146 -27.14 1.90 -11.69
N ASN A 147 -28.37 2.46 -11.69
CA ASN A 147 -29.61 1.69 -11.79
C ASN A 147 -29.73 0.86 -13.06
N TYR A 148 -29.10 1.31 -14.16
CA TYR A 148 -29.23 0.66 -15.47
C TYR A 148 -28.01 -0.18 -15.85
N TYR A 149 -26.81 0.31 -15.51
CA TYR A 149 -25.56 -0.28 -16.00
C TYR A 149 -24.76 -1.01 -14.93
N ASN A 150 -25.03 -0.74 -13.64
CA ASN A 150 -24.26 -1.32 -12.52
C ASN A 150 -25.11 -1.47 -11.25
N SER A 151 -26.29 -2.04 -11.40
CA SER A 151 -27.31 -2.13 -10.34
C SER A 151 -26.95 -3.07 -9.19
N TYR A 152 -26.02 -4.00 -9.38
CA TYR A 152 -25.53 -4.89 -8.33
C TYR A 152 -24.46 -4.26 -7.43
N ASN A 153 -23.79 -3.20 -7.88
CA ASN A 153 -22.67 -2.63 -7.15
C ASN A 153 -23.11 -1.73 -5.97
N GLY A 154 -23.50 -2.35 -4.87
CA GLY A 154 -23.76 -1.64 -3.61
C GLY A 154 -22.51 -1.22 -2.84
N ALA A 155 -21.31 -1.52 -3.33
CA ALA A 155 -20.05 -1.26 -2.61
C ALA A 155 -19.46 0.13 -2.91
N VAL A 156 -19.70 0.68 -4.09
CA VAL A 156 -19.03 1.91 -4.56
C VAL A 156 -20.07 2.98 -4.88
N GLY A 157 -20.05 4.06 -4.12
CA GLY A 157 -20.98 5.19 -4.33
C GLY A 157 -20.43 6.34 -5.18
N SER A 158 -19.11 6.37 -5.45
CA SER A 158 -18.46 7.50 -6.11
C SER A 158 -17.35 7.03 -7.06
N ARG A 159 -17.09 7.83 -8.10
CA ARG A 159 -15.96 7.61 -9.03
C ARG A 159 -14.61 7.95 -8.41
N MET A 160 -14.62 8.78 -7.38
CA MET A 160 -13.43 9.18 -6.62
C MET A 160 -13.67 8.91 -5.14
N ASN A 161 -12.69 8.32 -4.49
CA ASN A 161 -12.75 7.99 -3.07
C ASN A 161 -11.44 8.40 -2.38
N ALA A 162 -11.48 8.58 -1.07
CA ALA A 162 -10.27 8.74 -0.28
C ALA A 162 -9.45 7.43 -0.31
N TYR A 163 -8.13 7.57 -0.41
CA TYR A 163 -7.18 6.49 -0.25
C TYR A 163 -6.46 6.67 1.07
N ILE A 164 -6.66 5.76 2.00
CA ILE A 164 -6.04 5.77 3.32
C ILE A 164 -5.50 4.36 3.56
N ASN A 165 -4.25 4.28 3.99
CA ASN A 165 -3.61 3.01 4.28
C ASN A 165 -2.59 3.21 5.39
N ALA A 166 -2.43 2.22 6.27
CA ALA A 166 -1.41 2.18 7.30
C ALA A 166 -0.85 0.77 7.43
N GLY A 167 0.45 0.67 7.60
CA GLY A 167 1.11 -0.63 7.63
C GLY A 167 2.39 -0.66 8.45
N VAL A 168 2.86 -1.88 8.67
CA VAL A 168 4.12 -2.17 9.36
C VAL A 168 4.96 -3.07 8.46
N TYR A 169 6.23 -2.71 8.30
CA TYR A 169 7.12 -3.30 7.31
C TYR A 169 8.49 -3.62 7.92
N ILE A 170 9.01 -4.77 7.60
CA ILE A 170 10.41 -5.12 7.82
C ILE A 170 11.19 -4.69 6.59
N ASN A 171 12.14 -3.80 6.79
CA ASN A 171 13.08 -3.37 5.77
C ASN A 171 14.41 -4.10 5.99
N TRP A 172 14.88 -4.79 4.96
CA TRP A 172 16.17 -5.43 4.92
C TRP A 172 17.06 -4.79 3.86
N ALA A 173 18.09 -4.04 4.30
CA ALA A 173 19.11 -3.47 3.42
C ALA A 173 20.02 -4.58 2.91
N PHE A 174 19.63 -5.20 1.80
CA PHE A 174 20.35 -6.30 1.18
C PHE A 174 21.69 -5.84 0.60
N SER A 175 21.69 -4.64 -0.01
CA SER A 175 22.86 -4.05 -0.63
C SER A 175 22.91 -2.54 -0.33
N ARG A 176 23.99 -1.87 -0.76
CA ARG A 176 24.09 -0.39 -0.70
C ARG A 176 22.98 0.30 -1.51
N TYR A 177 22.49 -0.36 -2.55
CA TYR A 177 21.54 0.21 -3.50
C TYR A 177 20.14 -0.43 -3.43
N PHE A 178 20.00 -1.59 -2.77
CA PHE A 178 18.77 -2.37 -2.76
C PHE A 178 18.31 -2.66 -1.35
N ASP A 179 17.06 -2.31 -1.09
CA ASP A 179 16.34 -2.70 0.11
C ASP A 179 15.19 -3.65 -0.28
N LEU A 180 15.03 -4.72 0.47
CA LEU A 180 13.86 -5.58 0.41
C LEU A 180 12.92 -5.18 1.54
N ILE A 181 11.66 -4.92 1.21
CA ILE A 181 10.64 -4.56 2.19
C ILE A 181 9.54 -5.59 2.16
N VAL A 182 9.23 -6.15 3.31
CA VAL A 182 8.15 -7.12 3.50
C VAL A 182 7.30 -6.69 4.67
N GLY A 183 5.99 -6.68 4.52
CA GLY A 183 5.12 -6.27 5.60
C GLY A 183 3.65 -6.45 5.30
N GLY A 184 2.83 -5.92 6.17
CA GLY A 184 1.39 -5.91 6.03
C GLY A 184 0.84 -4.52 6.25
N ASP A 185 -0.19 -4.20 5.49
CA ASP A 185 -0.91 -2.94 5.54
C ASP A 185 -2.43 -3.17 5.58
N PHE A 186 -3.11 -2.14 6.05
CA PHE A 186 -4.55 -2.12 6.23
C PHE A 186 -5.12 -0.78 5.77
#